data_4824afd0c38f93bbbafdcf4838840afa
#
_entry.id   4824afd0c38f93bbbafdcf4838840afa
#
_cell.length_a   1.000
_cell.length_b   1.000
_cell.length_c   1.000
_cell.angle_alpha   90.00
_cell.angle_beta   90.00
_cell.angle_gamma   90.00
#
_symmetry.space_group_name_H-M   'P 1'
#
loop_
_entity.id
_entity.type
_entity.pdbx_description
1 polymer ?
#
loop_
_entity_poly.entity_id
_entity_poly.type
_entity_poly.pdbx_seq_one_letter_code
_entity_poly.pdbx_strand_id
1 'polypeptide(L)'
;MVNIAAVLLAAGASKRFGENNKLLSDFGGTPLIRRVAEEVVRCGVEIVVVTGCDRLLIEKALEGLPLRFEPNANWESGMGSSVAAGIKALGQQTEGAFVVPGDMPFLTSEVINELIAAYKTRQGRSIVYPVTALGEQRNPVLWPRHCFRALAALSGSQGAKQLLQNCTDSRKQAHVLDARALIDIDLPADLEAARSRWKLANS
;
A
#
# COMPACT_ATOMS: atom_id res chain seq x y z
N MET A 1 22.93 5.72 -1.28
CA MET A 1 21.69 5.52 -0.49
C MET A 1 20.73 4.70 -1.33
N VAL A 2 20.04 3.70 -0.77
CA VAL A 2 19.07 2.87 -1.50
C VAL A 2 17.87 3.73 -1.85
N ASN A 3 17.53 3.85 -3.13
CA ASN A 3 16.39 4.62 -3.61
C ASN A 3 15.10 3.79 -3.54
N ILE A 4 14.16 4.23 -2.71
CA ILE A 4 12.89 3.53 -2.46
C ILE A 4 11.73 4.39 -2.93
N ALA A 5 10.75 3.77 -3.58
CA ALA A 5 9.48 4.38 -3.97
C ALA A 5 8.29 3.62 -3.35
N ALA A 6 7.13 4.23 -3.33
CA ALA A 6 5.87 3.61 -2.94
C ALA A 6 4.89 3.56 -4.12
N VAL A 7 4.27 2.40 -4.32
CA VAL A 7 3.12 2.19 -5.20
C VAL A 7 1.88 2.10 -4.32
N LEU A 8 1.11 3.18 -4.27
CA LEU A 8 -0.14 3.25 -3.51
C LEU A 8 -1.31 2.79 -4.38
N LEU A 9 -1.96 1.70 -3.99
CA LEU A 9 -3.03 1.09 -4.76
C LEU A 9 -4.38 1.76 -4.45
N ALA A 10 -4.94 2.45 -5.43
CA ALA A 10 -6.21 3.17 -5.33
C ALA A 10 -7.14 2.93 -6.53
N ALA A 11 -6.98 1.81 -7.26
CA ALA A 11 -7.71 1.55 -8.50
C ALA A 11 -8.98 0.71 -8.33
N GLY A 12 -9.22 0.12 -7.16
CA GLY A 12 -10.31 -0.84 -6.94
C GLY A 12 -11.68 -0.20 -6.78
N ALA A 13 -12.74 -0.86 -7.28
CA ALA A 13 -14.13 -0.41 -7.20
C ALA A 13 -14.81 -0.66 -5.84
N SER A 14 -14.12 -1.22 -4.86
CA SER A 14 -14.68 -1.48 -3.52
C SER A 14 -16.01 -2.26 -3.52
N LYS A 15 -16.21 -3.23 -4.44
CA LYS A 15 -17.48 -3.92 -4.71
C LYS A 15 -18.21 -4.44 -3.47
N ARG A 16 -17.48 -4.86 -2.43
CA ARG A 16 -18.04 -5.32 -1.15
C ARG A 16 -18.53 -4.19 -0.25
N PHE A 17 -18.22 -2.96 -0.61
CA PHE A 17 -18.55 -1.75 0.16
C PHE A 17 -19.87 -1.10 -0.30
N GLY A 18 -20.52 -1.63 -1.35
CA GLY A 18 -21.73 -1.09 -1.95
C GLY A 18 -21.46 -0.09 -3.08
N GLU A 19 -22.29 0.94 -3.18
CA GLU A 19 -22.21 1.94 -4.27
C GLU A 19 -21.05 2.94 -4.11
N ASN A 20 -20.54 3.11 -2.89
CA ASN A 20 -19.51 4.10 -2.60
C ASN A 20 -18.11 3.45 -2.58
N ASN A 21 -17.13 4.16 -3.13
CA ASN A 21 -15.75 3.74 -3.03
C ASN A 21 -15.23 3.94 -1.59
N LYS A 22 -14.82 2.86 -0.92
CA LYS A 22 -14.32 2.88 0.47
C LYS A 22 -13.16 3.86 0.69
N LEU A 23 -12.32 4.06 -0.34
CA LEU A 23 -11.16 4.94 -0.28
C LEU A 23 -11.54 6.43 -0.16
N LEU A 24 -12.75 6.77 -0.61
CA LEU A 24 -13.31 8.12 -0.51
C LEU A 24 -14.14 8.34 0.77
N SER A 25 -14.35 7.28 1.55
CA SER A 25 -15.09 7.39 2.82
C SER A 25 -14.34 8.27 3.82
N ASP A 26 -15.09 9.10 4.54
CA ASP A 26 -14.52 9.92 5.62
C ASP A 26 -13.90 9.04 6.71
N PHE A 27 -12.69 9.39 7.12
CA PHE A 27 -12.01 8.80 8.27
C PHE A 27 -11.27 9.88 9.06
N GLY A 28 -11.87 10.31 10.15
CA GLY A 28 -11.30 11.36 10.99
C GLY A 28 -11.26 12.75 10.33
N GLY A 29 -12.25 13.07 9.48
CA GLY A 29 -12.38 14.36 8.80
C GLY A 29 -11.70 14.44 7.43
N THR A 30 -11.11 13.35 6.95
CA THR A 30 -10.47 13.28 5.62
C THR A 30 -10.81 11.97 4.90
N PRO A 31 -10.74 11.91 3.55
CA PRO A 31 -10.87 10.64 2.83
C PRO A 31 -9.84 9.61 3.28
N LEU A 32 -10.24 8.35 3.41
CA LEU A 32 -9.39 7.25 3.84
C LEU A 32 -8.07 7.18 3.06
N ILE A 33 -8.13 7.29 1.73
CA ILE A 33 -6.94 7.27 0.86
C ILE A 33 -5.98 8.42 1.14
N ARG A 34 -6.49 9.61 1.44
CA ARG A 34 -5.67 10.78 1.76
C ARG A 34 -4.87 10.55 3.04
N ARG A 35 -5.51 10.00 4.07
CA ARG A 35 -4.85 9.65 5.31
C ARG A 35 -3.68 8.71 5.10
N VAL A 36 -3.88 7.63 4.34
CA VAL A 36 -2.79 6.68 4.01
C VAL A 36 -1.69 7.37 3.21
N ALA A 37 -2.06 8.16 2.21
CA ALA A 37 -1.10 8.88 1.38
C ALA A 37 -0.23 9.85 2.19
N GLU A 38 -0.81 10.58 3.13
CA GLU A 38 -0.08 11.52 4.00
C GLU A 38 0.97 10.82 4.86
N GLU A 39 0.68 9.62 5.38
CA GLU A 39 1.66 8.84 6.12
C GLU A 39 2.82 8.38 5.24
N VAL A 40 2.54 7.97 4.00
CA VAL A 40 3.59 7.60 3.03
C VAL A 40 4.43 8.83 2.63
N VAL A 41 3.79 10.00 2.44
CA VAL A 41 4.49 11.27 2.12
C VAL A 41 5.49 11.64 3.23
N ARG A 42 5.14 11.47 4.50
CA ARG A 42 6.03 11.74 5.64
C ARG A 42 7.33 10.94 5.62
N CYS A 43 7.36 9.80 4.93
CA CYS A 43 8.56 8.99 4.80
C CYS A 43 9.57 9.52 3.76
N GLY A 44 9.21 10.56 2.99
CA GLY A 44 10.11 11.20 2.02
C GLY A 44 10.49 10.32 0.83
N VAL A 45 9.68 9.32 0.49
CA VAL A 45 9.86 8.46 -0.67
C VAL A 45 9.03 8.96 -1.86
N GLU A 46 9.48 8.66 -3.10
CA GLU A 46 8.66 8.90 -4.30
C GLU A 46 7.37 8.08 -4.23
N ILE A 47 6.22 8.68 -4.59
CA ILE A 47 4.93 8.00 -4.53
C ILE A 47 4.26 7.98 -5.91
N VAL A 48 3.91 6.78 -6.37
CA VAL A 48 3.06 6.54 -7.53
C VAL A 48 1.72 6.00 -7.04
N VAL A 49 0.65 6.76 -7.25
CA VAL A 49 -0.72 6.33 -6.93
C VAL A 49 -1.34 5.70 -8.17
N VAL A 50 -1.67 4.41 -8.08
CA VAL A 50 -2.35 3.72 -9.18
C VAL A 50 -3.85 3.93 -9.05
N THR A 51 -4.45 4.61 -10.04
CA THR A 51 -5.87 4.93 -10.10
C THR A 51 -6.61 4.07 -11.13
N GLY A 52 -7.92 3.93 -10.97
CA GLY A 52 -8.78 3.13 -11.88
C GLY A 52 -10.23 3.53 -11.73
N CYS A 53 -11.02 2.79 -10.93
CA CYS A 53 -12.36 3.20 -10.57
C CYS A 53 -12.34 4.55 -9.84
N ASP A 54 -13.29 5.41 -10.14
CA ASP A 54 -13.44 6.75 -9.53
C ASP A 54 -12.17 7.61 -9.60
N ARG A 55 -11.37 7.43 -10.65
CA ARG A 55 -10.08 8.07 -10.84
C ARG A 55 -10.10 9.56 -10.48
N LEU A 56 -11.00 10.34 -11.06
CA LEU A 56 -11.04 11.79 -10.86
C LEU A 56 -11.34 12.17 -9.40
N LEU A 57 -12.17 11.39 -8.71
CA LEU A 57 -12.48 11.60 -7.30
C LEU A 57 -11.28 11.26 -6.40
N ILE A 58 -10.55 10.19 -6.70
CA ILE A 58 -9.32 9.80 -6.01
C ILE A 58 -8.23 10.88 -6.21
N GLU A 59 -8.01 11.32 -7.45
CA GLU A 59 -7.03 12.36 -7.76
C GLU A 59 -7.38 13.66 -7.02
N LYS A 60 -8.66 14.07 -6.99
CA LYS A 60 -9.13 15.22 -6.22
C LYS A 60 -8.92 15.07 -4.71
N ALA A 61 -9.20 13.88 -4.16
CA ALA A 61 -8.98 13.61 -2.73
C ALA A 61 -7.51 13.72 -2.32
N LEU A 62 -6.57 13.54 -3.25
CA LEU A 62 -5.13 13.59 -3.03
C LEU A 62 -4.48 14.90 -3.53
N GLU A 63 -5.28 15.87 -3.96
CA GLU A 63 -4.78 17.16 -4.45
C GLU A 63 -3.87 17.85 -3.43
N GLY A 64 -2.77 18.43 -3.92
CA GLY A 64 -1.78 19.16 -3.11
C GLY A 64 -0.72 18.27 -2.45
N LEU A 65 -0.81 16.94 -2.54
CA LEU A 65 0.25 16.04 -2.06
C LEU A 65 1.34 15.85 -3.13
N PRO A 66 2.63 15.73 -2.73
CA PRO A 66 3.75 15.52 -3.66
C PRO A 66 3.80 14.06 -4.14
N LEU A 67 2.92 13.70 -5.05
CA LEU A 67 2.79 12.36 -5.59
C LEU A 67 2.46 12.40 -7.09
N ARG A 68 2.59 11.25 -7.75
CA ARG A 68 2.34 11.06 -9.17
C ARG A 68 1.21 10.06 -9.36
N PHE A 69 0.31 10.29 -10.33
CA PHE A 69 -0.76 9.37 -10.66
C PHE A 69 -0.38 8.49 -11.86
N GLU A 70 -0.72 7.22 -11.79
CA GLU A 70 -0.63 6.24 -12.87
C GLU A 70 -1.99 5.60 -13.11
N PRO A 71 -2.70 5.96 -14.19
CA PRO A 71 -3.99 5.36 -14.51
C PRO A 71 -3.84 3.92 -14.99
N ASN A 72 -4.56 2.99 -14.37
CA ASN A 72 -4.65 1.61 -14.83
C ASN A 72 -5.97 1.40 -15.59
N ALA A 73 -5.91 1.39 -16.93
CA ALA A 73 -7.10 1.12 -17.76
C ALA A 73 -7.65 -0.31 -17.55
N ASN A 74 -6.83 -1.24 -17.08
CA ASN A 74 -7.19 -2.65 -16.89
C ASN A 74 -7.53 -2.99 -15.42
N TRP A 75 -7.91 -2.00 -14.61
CA TRP A 75 -8.16 -2.18 -13.17
C TRP A 75 -9.23 -3.24 -12.87
N GLU A 76 -10.22 -3.41 -13.73
CA GLU A 76 -11.29 -4.40 -13.58
C GLU A 76 -10.78 -5.85 -13.62
N SER A 77 -9.65 -6.10 -14.26
CA SER A 77 -9.04 -7.43 -14.31
C SER A 77 -8.53 -7.90 -12.95
N GLY A 78 -8.33 -6.99 -11.98
CA GLY A 78 -7.96 -7.31 -10.60
C GLY A 78 -6.68 -6.62 -10.12
N MET A 79 -6.36 -6.85 -8.84
CA MET A 79 -5.26 -6.19 -8.13
C MET A 79 -3.90 -6.35 -8.80
N GLY A 80 -3.64 -7.50 -9.46
CA GLY A 80 -2.37 -7.77 -10.13
C GLY A 80 -2.06 -6.75 -11.21
N SER A 81 -3.07 -6.32 -12.00
CA SER A 81 -2.89 -5.31 -13.03
C SER A 81 -2.48 -3.96 -12.44
N SER A 82 -3.01 -3.59 -11.28
CA SER A 82 -2.68 -2.33 -10.59
C SER A 82 -1.26 -2.35 -10.01
N VAL A 83 -0.84 -3.48 -9.42
CA VAL A 83 0.55 -3.65 -8.99
C VAL A 83 1.49 -3.52 -10.18
N ALA A 84 1.19 -4.21 -11.29
CA ALA A 84 2.01 -4.18 -12.49
C ALA A 84 2.11 -2.78 -13.10
N ALA A 85 1.01 -2.02 -13.16
CA ALA A 85 0.99 -0.64 -13.64
C ALA A 85 1.90 0.25 -12.77
N GLY A 86 1.74 0.20 -11.45
CA GLY A 86 2.55 1.00 -10.53
C GLY A 86 4.04 0.67 -10.61
N ILE A 87 4.42 -0.60 -10.66
CA ILE A 87 5.83 -1.00 -10.78
C ILE A 87 6.44 -0.54 -12.12
N LYS A 88 5.70 -0.62 -13.24
CA LYS A 88 6.16 -0.14 -14.54
C LYS A 88 6.35 1.38 -14.60
N ALA A 89 5.59 2.11 -13.79
CA ALA A 89 5.68 3.56 -13.70
C ALA A 89 6.88 4.05 -12.86
N LEU A 90 7.57 3.17 -12.12
CA LEU A 90 8.71 3.57 -11.29
C LEU A 90 9.93 3.97 -12.12
N GLY A 91 10.71 4.92 -11.58
CA GLY A 91 11.95 5.39 -12.19
C GLY A 91 13.01 4.30 -12.31
N GLN A 92 13.90 4.42 -13.30
CA GLN A 92 14.99 3.45 -13.52
C GLN A 92 15.96 3.34 -12.33
N GLN A 93 16.07 4.37 -11.52
CA GLN A 93 16.96 4.41 -10.34
C GLN A 93 16.31 3.81 -9.08
N THR A 94 15.03 3.41 -9.14
CA THR A 94 14.36 2.82 -7.99
C THR A 94 14.91 1.43 -7.70
N GLU A 95 15.40 1.21 -6.48
CA GLU A 95 16.03 -0.04 -6.02
C GLU A 95 15.10 -0.87 -5.14
N GLY A 96 14.08 -0.23 -4.54
CA GLY A 96 13.05 -0.89 -3.75
C GLY A 96 11.69 -0.24 -3.94
N ALA A 97 10.62 -1.03 -3.89
CA ALA A 97 9.26 -0.53 -4.01
C ALA A 97 8.34 -1.08 -2.93
N PHE A 98 7.71 -0.18 -2.17
CA PHE A 98 6.54 -0.56 -1.38
C PHE A 98 5.33 -0.78 -2.29
N VAL A 99 4.60 -1.84 -2.01
CA VAL A 99 3.20 -2.00 -2.48
C VAL A 99 2.31 -1.75 -1.28
N VAL A 100 1.62 -0.62 -1.28
CA VAL A 100 0.79 -0.13 -0.18
C VAL A 100 -0.68 -0.15 -0.60
N PRO A 101 -1.55 -0.93 0.05
CA PRO A 101 -3.00 -0.80 -0.12
C PRO A 101 -3.48 0.57 0.40
N GLY A 102 -4.41 1.19 -0.33
CA GLY A 102 -4.97 2.51 0.04
C GLY A 102 -5.99 2.49 1.18
N ASP A 103 -6.29 1.33 1.75
CA ASP A 103 -7.35 1.06 2.71
C ASP A 103 -6.86 0.70 4.12
N MET A 104 -5.67 1.16 4.49
CA MET A 104 -5.01 0.90 5.77
C MET A 104 -5.03 2.16 6.67
N PRO A 105 -6.15 2.50 7.33
CA PRO A 105 -6.34 3.77 8.03
C PRO A 105 -5.40 4.03 9.21
N PHE A 106 -4.82 2.97 9.75
CA PHE A 106 -3.92 3.04 10.90
C PHE A 106 -2.44 2.86 10.52
N LEU A 107 -2.13 2.73 9.24
CA LEU A 107 -0.74 2.72 8.78
C LEU A 107 -0.09 4.06 9.14
N THR A 108 1.08 4.00 9.77
CA THR A 108 1.83 5.19 10.19
C THR A 108 3.20 5.26 9.52
N SER A 109 3.74 6.46 9.45
CA SER A 109 5.09 6.69 8.93
C SER A 109 6.17 5.96 9.73
N GLU A 110 5.97 5.75 11.03
CA GLU A 110 6.87 4.97 11.88
C GLU A 110 6.97 3.52 11.40
N VAL A 111 5.83 2.87 11.16
CA VAL A 111 5.78 1.49 10.63
C VAL A 111 6.50 1.39 9.27
N ILE A 112 6.25 2.35 8.37
CA ILE A 112 6.90 2.38 7.06
C ILE A 112 8.42 2.56 7.23
N ASN A 113 8.86 3.45 8.12
CA ASN A 113 10.26 3.72 8.39
C ASN A 113 10.98 2.51 9.03
N GLU A 114 10.31 1.73 9.90
CA GLU A 114 10.85 0.46 10.40
C GLU A 114 11.11 -0.54 9.26
N LEU A 115 10.16 -0.67 8.32
CA LEU A 115 10.34 -1.55 7.16
C LEU A 115 11.48 -1.05 6.25
N ILE A 116 11.62 0.26 6.06
CA ILE A 116 12.75 0.88 5.33
C ILE A 116 14.07 0.57 6.03
N ALA A 117 14.14 0.72 7.34
CA ALA A 117 15.33 0.43 8.11
C ALA A 117 15.73 -1.06 7.99
N ALA A 118 14.75 -1.97 8.15
CA ALA A 118 14.96 -3.40 7.95
C ALA A 118 15.44 -3.74 6.54
N TYR A 119 14.94 -3.06 5.51
CA TYR A 119 15.36 -3.23 4.13
C TYR A 119 16.80 -2.76 3.89
N LYS A 120 17.19 -1.60 4.43
CA LYS A 120 18.53 -1.05 4.32
C LYS A 120 19.58 -1.93 5.00
N THR A 121 19.28 -2.55 6.14
CA THR A 121 20.20 -3.49 6.83
C THR A 121 20.57 -4.70 5.98
N ARG A 122 19.78 -5.02 4.97
CA ARG A 122 20.00 -6.10 4.00
C ARG A 122 20.45 -5.60 2.63
N GLN A 123 20.96 -4.37 2.57
CA GLN A 123 21.47 -3.76 1.34
C GLN A 123 20.43 -3.78 0.19
N GLY A 124 19.13 -3.70 0.50
CA GLY A 124 18.06 -3.71 -0.48
C GLY A 124 17.84 -5.05 -1.22
N ARG A 125 18.31 -6.18 -0.67
CA ARG A 125 18.25 -7.48 -1.34
C ARG A 125 17.11 -8.39 -0.88
N SER A 126 16.46 -8.07 0.24
CA SER A 126 15.42 -8.92 0.82
C SER A 126 14.04 -8.29 0.66
N ILE A 127 13.01 -9.14 0.49
CA ILE A 127 11.63 -8.71 0.60
C ILE A 127 11.32 -8.49 2.09
N VAL A 128 10.79 -7.31 2.44
CA VAL A 128 10.47 -6.95 3.83
C VAL A 128 8.97 -6.74 3.96
N TYR A 129 8.37 -7.34 4.97
CA TYR A 129 6.93 -7.23 5.26
C TYR A 129 6.68 -7.34 6.77
N PRO A 130 5.61 -6.71 7.27
CA PRO A 130 5.23 -6.82 8.66
C PRO A 130 4.53 -8.16 8.92
N VAL A 131 4.64 -8.60 10.16
CA VAL A 131 3.90 -9.76 10.67
C VAL A 131 3.17 -9.41 11.96
N THR A 132 2.02 -10.04 12.20
CA THR A 132 1.34 -9.98 13.51
C THR A 132 2.13 -10.75 14.58
N ALA A 133 1.75 -10.58 15.85
CA ALA A 133 2.31 -11.38 16.95
C ALA A 133 2.10 -12.90 16.74
N LEU A 134 1.13 -13.30 15.94
CA LEU A 134 0.86 -14.70 15.56
C LEU A 134 1.68 -15.16 14.34
N GLY A 135 2.56 -14.30 13.78
CA GLY A 135 3.37 -14.60 12.61
C GLY A 135 2.63 -14.46 11.27
N GLU A 136 1.42 -13.90 11.25
CA GLU A 136 0.67 -13.70 10.03
C GLU A 136 1.24 -12.54 9.22
N GLN A 137 1.56 -12.79 7.96
CA GLN A 137 2.02 -11.77 7.03
C GLN A 137 0.93 -10.72 6.76
N ARG A 138 1.33 -9.46 6.75
CA ARG A 138 0.49 -8.30 6.45
C ARG A 138 1.12 -7.37 5.42
N ASN A 139 0.37 -6.32 5.03
CA ASN A 139 0.83 -5.21 4.22
C ASN A 139 1.33 -4.05 5.11
N PRO A 140 2.10 -3.11 4.55
CA PRO A 140 2.64 -3.06 3.18
C PRO A 140 3.86 -3.96 2.99
N VAL A 141 4.17 -4.33 1.75
CA VAL A 141 5.35 -5.15 1.41
C VAL A 141 6.35 -4.32 0.64
N LEU A 142 7.61 -4.33 1.07
CA LEU A 142 8.74 -3.68 0.40
C LEU A 142 9.52 -4.71 -0.42
N TRP A 143 9.52 -4.50 -1.73
CA TRP A 143 10.08 -5.40 -2.72
C TRP A 143 11.41 -4.90 -3.27
N PRO A 144 12.46 -5.72 -3.35
CA PRO A 144 13.71 -5.37 -4.00
C PRO A 144 13.59 -5.36 -5.53
N ARG A 145 14.46 -4.60 -6.19
CA ARG A 145 14.43 -4.40 -7.64
C ARG A 145 14.40 -5.69 -8.46
N HIS A 146 15.09 -6.74 -8.03
CA HIS A 146 15.08 -8.01 -8.76
C HIS A 146 13.70 -8.67 -8.84
N CYS A 147 12.76 -8.30 -7.96
CA CYS A 147 11.36 -8.75 -8.00
C CYS A 147 10.50 -7.93 -8.99
N PHE A 148 10.95 -6.76 -9.47
CA PHE A 148 10.13 -5.86 -10.28
C PHE A 148 9.65 -6.51 -11.57
N ARG A 149 10.49 -7.33 -12.22
CA ARG A 149 10.08 -8.05 -13.44
C ARG A 149 8.89 -8.98 -13.18
N ALA A 150 8.89 -9.70 -12.08
CA ALA A 150 7.81 -10.60 -11.70
C ALA A 150 6.55 -9.83 -11.31
N LEU A 151 6.70 -8.74 -10.53
CA LEU A 151 5.59 -7.85 -10.17
C LEU A 151 4.96 -7.16 -11.40
N ALA A 152 5.78 -6.69 -12.35
CA ALA A 152 5.31 -6.06 -13.58
C ALA A 152 4.62 -7.04 -14.55
N ALA A 153 4.78 -8.34 -14.35
CA ALA A 153 4.11 -9.40 -15.09
C ALA A 153 2.79 -9.88 -14.45
N LEU A 154 2.43 -9.37 -13.27
CA LEU A 154 1.18 -9.71 -12.61
C LEU A 154 -0.03 -9.29 -13.45
N SER A 155 -1.07 -10.10 -13.42
CA SER A 155 -2.33 -9.85 -14.11
C SER A 155 -3.51 -10.43 -13.32
N GLY A 156 -4.72 -9.99 -13.62
CA GLY A 156 -5.94 -10.51 -13.03
C GLY A 156 -5.97 -10.35 -11.50
N SER A 157 -6.60 -11.30 -10.83
CA SER A 157 -6.70 -11.33 -9.36
C SER A 157 -5.45 -11.85 -8.66
N GLN A 158 -4.40 -12.25 -9.39
CA GLN A 158 -3.14 -12.69 -8.82
C GLN A 158 -2.45 -11.50 -8.12
N GLY A 159 -2.60 -11.42 -6.82
CA GLY A 159 -1.91 -10.42 -6.02
C GLY A 159 -0.43 -10.77 -5.81
N ALA A 160 0.35 -9.78 -5.37
CA ALA A 160 1.76 -9.96 -5.02
C ALA A 160 2.00 -11.00 -3.90
N LYS A 161 0.95 -11.38 -3.16
CA LYS A 161 1.01 -12.40 -2.08
C LYS A 161 1.52 -13.76 -2.60
N GLN A 162 1.11 -14.18 -3.79
CA GLN A 162 1.56 -15.45 -4.36
C GLN A 162 3.04 -15.42 -4.74
N LEU A 163 3.52 -14.28 -5.26
CA LEU A 163 4.96 -14.07 -5.50
C LEU A 163 5.75 -14.13 -4.20
N LEU A 164 5.21 -13.55 -3.14
CA LEU A 164 5.86 -13.58 -1.83
C LEU A 164 5.97 -15.01 -1.28
N GLN A 165 4.98 -15.86 -1.49
CA GLN A 165 5.02 -17.26 -1.09
C GLN A 165 6.09 -18.06 -1.83
N ASN A 166 6.35 -17.73 -3.09
CA ASN A 166 7.33 -18.42 -3.94
C ASN A 166 8.78 -17.94 -3.72
N CYS A 167 8.99 -16.79 -3.08
CA CYS A 167 10.30 -16.22 -2.82
C CYS A 167 10.82 -16.59 -1.43
N THR A 168 11.19 -17.85 -1.19
CA THR A 168 11.58 -18.34 0.15
C THR A 168 12.90 -17.76 0.67
N ASP A 169 13.90 -17.59 -0.19
CA ASP A 169 15.28 -17.28 0.22
C ASP A 169 15.56 -15.79 0.44
N SER A 170 14.70 -14.91 -0.05
CA SER A 170 14.89 -13.44 0.00
C SER A 170 13.97 -12.74 1.00
N ARG A 171 13.22 -13.47 1.82
CA ARG A 171 12.23 -12.88 2.73
C ARG A 171 12.84 -12.48 4.07
N LYS A 172 12.44 -11.32 4.57
CA LYS A 172 12.71 -10.89 5.94
C LYS A 172 11.43 -10.32 6.55
N GLN A 173 11.01 -10.92 7.65
CA GLN A 173 9.90 -10.43 8.47
C GLN A 173 10.36 -9.23 9.32
N ALA A 174 9.50 -8.23 9.47
CA ALA A 174 9.67 -7.17 10.44
C ALA A 174 8.50 -7.21 11.43
N HIS A 175 8.80 -7.21 12.72
CA HIS A 175 7.78 -7.09 13.74
C HIS A 175 7.28 -5.65 13.82
N VAL A 176 5.96 -5.50 13.97
CA VAL A 176 5.31 -4.22 14.21
C VAL A 176 4.71 -4.27 15.61
N LEU A 177 5.06 -3.31 16.45
CA LEU A 177 4.59 -3.24 17.85
C LEU A 177 3.08 -2.99 17.93
N ASP A 178 2.52 -2.21 16.99
CA ASP A 178 1.09 -1.94 16.91
C ASP A 178 0.44 -2.69 15.73
N ALA A 179 -0.13 -3.87 16.02
CA ALA A 179 -0.85 -4.67 15.04
C ALA A 179 -2.05 -3.94 14.40
N ARG A 180 -2.55 -2.85 15.02
CA ARG A 180 -3.65 -2.03 14.46
C ARG A 180 -3.22 -1.35 13.18
N ALA A 181 -1.95 -0.96 13.07
CA ALA A 181 -1.40 -0.35 11.87
C ALA A 181 -1.50 -1.24 10.61
N LEU A 182 -1.71 -2.54 10.80
CA LEU A 182 -1.75 -3.55 9.75
C LEU A 182 -3.19 -3.92 9.31
N ILE A 183 -4.20 -3.24 9.86
CA ILE A 183 -5.60 -3.50 9.54
C ILE A 183 -5.96 -2.82 8.22
N ASP A 184 -6.52 -3.59 7.30
CA ASP A 184 -7.17 -3.14 6.08
C ASP A 184 -8.70 -3.08 6.24
N ILE A 185 -9.36 -2.21 5.51
CA ILE A 185 -10.82 -2.05 5.51
C ILE A 185 -11.39 -2.78 4.30
N ASP A 186 -12.13 -3.86 4.53
CA ASP A 186 -12.77 -4.66 3.47
C ASP A 186 -14.29 -4.48 3.40
N LEU A 187 -14.95 -4.29 4.53
CA LEU A 187 -16.39 -4.20 4.67
C LEU A 187 -16.80 -2.89 5.36
N PRO A 188 -18.06 -2.40 5.16
CA PRO A 188 -18.56 -1.23 5.88
C PRO A 188 -18.45 -1.35 7.40
N ALA A 189 -18.67 -2.56 7.95
CA ALA A 189 -18.52 -2.82 9.38
C ALA A 189 -17.08 -2.61 9.88
N ASP A 190 -16.07 -2.92 9.06
CA ASP A 190 -14.66 -2.68 9.41
C ASP A 190 -14.39 -1.19 9.53
N LEU A 191 -14.97 -0.37 8.62
CA LEU A 191 -14.83 1.08 8.66
C LEU A 191 -15.45 1.68 9.94
N GLU A 192 -16.64 1.24 10.32
CA GLU A 192 -17.29 1.73 11.54
C GLU A 192 -16.52 1.32 12.80
N ALA A 193 -16.02 0.09 12.86
CA ALA A 193 -15.17 -0.37 13.94
C ALA A 193 -13.86 0.44 14.00
N ALA A 194 -13.25 0.73 12.85
CA ALA A 194 -12.05 1.54 12.76
C ALA A 194 -12.31 3.00 13.20
N ARG A 195 -13.41 3.62 12.76
CA ARG A 195 -13.81 4.97 13.20
C ARG A 195 -14.00 5.07 14.72
N SER A 196 -14.66 4.08 15.30
CA SER A 196 -14.87 4.02 16.76
C SER A 196 -13.54 3.97 17.51
N ARG A 197 -12.61 3.14 17.08
CA ARG A 197 -11.25 3.06 17.64
C ARG A 197 -10.47 4.36 17.47
N TRP A 198 -10.58 4.99 16.31
CA TRP A 198 -9.93 6.26 16.02
C TRP A 198 -10.40 7.38 16.97
N LYS A 199 -11.71 7.48 17.19
CA LYS A 199 -12.28 8.47 18.13
C LYS A 199 -11.75 8.28 19.55
N LEU A 200 -11.71 7.02 20.05
CA LEU A 200 -11.21 6.71 21.38
C LEU A 200 -9.71 7.02 21.56
N ALA A 201 -8.92 6.96 20.51
CA ALA A 201 -7.48 7.24 20.57
C ALA A 201 -7.15 8.74 20.45
N ASN A 202 -8.12 9.59 20.03
CA ASN A 202 -7.92 11.02 19.78
C ASN A 202 -8.89 11.92 20.59
N SER A 203 -9.62 11.35 21.56
CA SER A 203 -10.41 12.03 22.57
C SER A 203 -9.63 12.08 23.91
#